data_252b7926e5daceaf739ba7a1d49af0de
#
_entry.id   252b7926e5daceaf739ba7a1d49af0de
#
_cell.length_a   1.000
_cell.length_b   1.000
_cell.length_c   1.000
_cell.angle_alpha   90.00
_cell.angle_beta   90.00
_cell.angle_gamma   90.00
#
_symmetry.space_group_name_H-M   'P 1'
#
loop_
_entity.id
_entity.type
_entity.pdbx_description
1 polymer ?
#
loop_
_entity_poly.entity_id
_entity_poly.type
_entity_poly.pdbx_seq_one_letter_code
_entity_poly.pdbx_strand_id
1 'polypeptide(L)'
;MKISRNTFYKISFHILFLMFISCDETIQESCPEPKFGDFISIVDKGEMTIDYIEGLKPSYGLPDDFEISYDIQIYSVDYKTTDPNGNEAIASGAIYIPMNTGKESLSLVSGHHGLTIQKSDVASLIPALGYLGVFGASIGYAVIQPDYLGLGNSDFPYYPVYQKSNGKVLLDMVDGVKGFACENDIKLNDNLFLIGYSNGGYNSIAMHEELSSRPRDFDIDASVVIAGYYDLKREKDFKYPEVIETPAWAIYHSYVIDKTYNLNIIDKIIQKPYVDNLDDLFSGEYSATYIDQKLTRYTEQLFTHEFLNEYETLEIFDDYKKAINSNSLMNANIIGDIFLIHSKEDEVVPYGQSQNLFESIKSKGGNAELVLLEKGKHSPQDYVMSVVDALKWLEQYD
;
A
#
# COMPACT_ATOMS: atom_id res chain seq x y z
N MET A 1 -106.54 2.56 -5.72
CA MET A 1 -106.95 1.32 -6.35
C MET A 1 -105.71 0.63 -6.86
N LYS A 2 -105.46 -0.60 -6.42
CA LYS A 2 -104.60 -1.64 -6.95
C LYS A 2 -103.10 -1.38 -7.03
N ILE A 3 -102.31 -1.91 -6.10
CA ILE A 3 -101.70 -3.27 -6.10
C ILE A 3 -100.71 -3.36 -7.26
N SER A 4 -99.47 -3.64 -7.10
CA SER A 4 -98.62 -4.52 -6.35
C SER A 4 -97.45 -4.94 -7.21
N ARG A 5 -96.48 -5.31 -6.73
CA ARG A 5 -95.68 -6.57 -6.72
C ARG A 5 -94.15 -6.25 -6.65
N ASN A 6 -93.65 -6.68 -5.54
CA ASN A 6 -92.21 -6.84 -5.28
C ASN A 6 -91.60 -7.86 -6.26
N THR A 7 -90.44 -7.51 -6.78
CA THR A 7 -89.56 -8.53 -7.40
C THR A 7 -88.20 -8.37 -6.70
N PHE A 8 -87.87 -9.34 -5.86
CA PHE A 8 -86.59 -9.51 -5.25
C PHE A 8 -85.52 -9.93 -6.30
N TYR A 9 -84.52 -9.10 -6.53
CA TYR A 9 -83.32 -9.55 -7.22
C TYR A 9 -82.33 -10.05 -6.19
N LYS A 10 -81.98 -11.34 -6.27
CA LYS A 10 -80.85 -11.94 -5.57
C LYS A 10 -79.58 -11.48 -6.25
N ILE A 11 -78.83 -10.64 -5.59
CA ILE A 11 -77.47 -10.28 -5.98
C ILE A 11 -76.59 -11.37 -5.38
N SER A 12 -76.02 -12.22 -6.26
CA SER A 12 -75.02 -13.23 -5.91
C SER A 12 -73.66 -12.50 -5.83
N PHE A 13 -73.13 -12.31 -4.61
CA PHE A 13 -71.79 -11.79 -4.39
C PHE A 13 -70.79 -12.91 -4.66
N HIS A 14 -70.10 -12.85 -5.81
CA HIS A 14 -68.91 -13.65 -6.05
C HIS A 14 -67.72 -12.91 -5.44
N ILE A 15 -67.22 -13.40 -4.30
CA ILE A 15 -65.95 -12.99 -3.71
C ILE A 15 -64.83 -13.60 -4.56
N LEU A 16 -64.23 -12.77 -5.40
CA LEU A 16 -63.00 -13.12 -6.13
C LEU A 16 -61.83 -13.03 -5.15
N PHE A 17 -61.36 -14.18 -4.67
CA PHE A 17 -60.16 -14.26 -3.84
C PHE A 17 -58.94 -14.07 -4.78
N LEU A 18 -58.45 -12.81 -4.89
CA LEU A 18 -57.15 -12.50 -5.50
C LEU A 18 -56.09 -12.99 -4.53
N MET A 19 -55.50 -14.14 -4.79
CA MET A 19 -54.23 -14.53 -4.21
C MET A 19 -53.17 -13.59 -4.78
N PHE A 20 -52.73 -12.63 -3.97
CA PHE A 20 -51.48 -11.96 -4.19
C PHE A 20 -50.35 -12.99 -3.93
N ILE A 21 -49.81 -13.55 -5.02
CA ILE A 21 -48.52 -14.20 -4.96
C ILE A 21 -47.54 -13.05 -4.83
N SER A 22 -47.09 -12.78 -3.59
CA SER A 22 -45.90 -11.97 -3.34
C SER A 22 -44.76 -12.82 -3.89
N CYS A 23 -44.28 -12.52 -5.09
CA CYS A 23 -42.92 -12.83 -5.44
C CYS A 23 -42.06 -11.92 -4.53
N ASP A 24 -41.49 -12.47 -3.48
CA ASP A 24 -40.28 -11.95 -2.91
C ASP A 24 -39.21 -12.09 -4.02
N GLU A 25 -39.15 -11.07 -4.89
CA GLU A 25 -37.90 -10.81 -5.60
C GLU A 25 -36.93 -10.39 -4.49
N THR A 26 -36.15 -11.32 -4.02
CA THR A 26 -34.89 -10.97 -3.36
C THR A 26 -34.17 -10.09 -4.37
N ILE A 27 -34.16 -8.78 -4.12
CA ILE A 27 -33.32 -7.85 -4.82
C ILE A 27 -31.91 -8.32 -4.46
N GLN A 28 -31.29 -9.08 -5.35
CA GLN A 28 -29.88 -9.39 -5.27
C GLN A 28 -29.21 -8.03 -5.45
N GLU A 29 -28.71 -7.46 -4.36
CA GLU A 29 -27.94 -6.24 -4.44
C GLU A 29 -26.83 -6.47 -5.48
N SER A 30 -26.88 -5.71 -6.56
CA SER A 30 -25.82 -5.77 -7.58
C SER A 30 -24.52 -5.35 -6.93
N CYS A 31 -23.48 -6.16 -7.11
CA CYS A 31 -22.15 -5.80 -6.65
C CYS A 31 -21.78 -4.41 -7.19
N PRO A 32 -21.11 -3.57 -6.40
CA PRO A 32 -20.68 -2.26 -6.85
C PRO A 32 -19.79 -2.41 -8.06
N GLU A 33 -20.15 -1.73 -9.16
CA GLU A 33 -19.23 -1.61 -10.29
C GLU A 33 -18.16 -0.58 -9.91
N PRO A 34 -16.89 -0.98 -9.78
CA PRO A 34 -15.83 -0.05 -9.42
C PRO A 34 -15.65 0.97 -10.55
N LYS A 35 -15.66 2.26 -10.22
CA LYS A 35 -15.37 3.33 -11.18
C LYS A 35 -13.88 3.35 -11.57
N PHE A 36 -13.03 2.89 -10.67
CA PHE A 36 -11.60 2.71 -10.82
C PHE A 36 -11.23 1.41 -10.09
N GLY A 37 -10.14 0.77 -10.49
CA GLY A 37 -9.72 -0.48 -9.86
C GLY A 37 -10.34 -1.75 -10.46
N ASP A 38 -11.02 -1.64 -11.59
CA ASP A 38 -11.50 -2.83 -12.32
C ASP A 38 -10.39 -3.86 -12.46
N PHE A 39 -10.59 -5.06 -11.91
CA PHE A 39 -9.67 -6.16 -12.14
C PHE A 39 -9.81 -6.67 -13.56
N ILE A 40 -8.76 -6.48 -14.34
CA ILE A 40 -8.69 -6.93 -15.74
C ILE A 40 -8.12 -8.34 -15.87
N SER A 41 -7.45 -8.82 -14.82
CA SER A 41 -6.92 -10.18 -14.73
C SER A 41 -6.97 -10.64 -13.28
N ILE A 42 -7.44 -11.86 -13.05
CA ILE A 42 -7.42 -12.52 -11.74
C ILE A 42 -6.84 -13.91 -11.98
N VAL A 43 -5.75 -14.22 -11.30
CA VAL A 43 -5.08 -15.52 -11.40
C VAL A 43 -5.05 -16.17 -10.03
N ASP A 44 -5.69 -17.33 -9.92
CA ASP A 44 -5.60 -18.17 -8.72
C ASP A 44 -4.16 -18.69 -8.57
N LYS A 45 -3.51 -18.35 -7.47
CA LYS A 45 -2.13 -18.75 -7.12
C LYS A 45 -2.10 -20.00 -6.21
N GLY A 46 -3.27 -20.53 -5.87
CA GLY A 46 -3.42 -21.66 -4.97
C GLY A 46 -3.46 -21.28 -3.49
N GLU A 47 -3.33 -22.28 -2.66
CA GLU A 47 -3.45 -22.18 -1.22
C GLU A 47 -2.08 -22.25 -0.55
N MET A 48 -1.94 -21.56 0.59
CA MET A 48 -0.89 -21.84 1.57
C MET A 48 -1.55 -22.39 2.83
N THR A 49 -1.13 -23.61 3.20
CA THR A 49 -1.67 -24.27 4.40
C THR A 49 -1.01 -23.73 5.66
N ILE A 50 -1.67 -23.91 6.81
CA ILE A 50 -1.13 -23.59 8.14
C ILE A 50 0.29 -24.19 8.29
N ASP A 51 0.47 -25.47 7.98
CA ASP A 51 1.78 -26.14 8.10
C ASP A 51 2.87 -25.47 7.24
N TYR A 52 2.51 -25.03 6.03
CA TYR A 52 3.44 -24.32 5.15
C TYR A 52 3.81 -22.94 5.72
N ILE A 53 2.82 -22.18 6.19
CA ILE A 53 3.02 -20.85 6.78
C ILE A 53 3.82 -20.93 8.08
N GLU A 54 3.54 -21.93 8.93
CA GLU A 54 4.35 -22.22 10.11
C GLU A 54 5.83 -22.45 9.76
N GLY A 55 6.09 -23.16 8.66
CA GLY A 55 7.45 -23.37 8.15
C GLY A 55 8.14 -22.09 7.66
N LEU A 56 7.40 -21.04 7.32
CA LEU A 56 7.96 -19.74 6.90
C LEU A 56 8.38 -18.86 8.09
N LYS A 57 7.76 -19.01 9.27
CA LYS A 57 7.99 -18.16 10.46
C LYS A 57 9.47 -17.89 10.78
N PRO A 58 10.35 -18.90 10.82
CA PRO A 58 11.77 -18.69 11.12
C PRO A 58 12.48 -17.81 10.10
N SER A 59 12.11 -17.92 8.81
CA SER A 59 12.71 -17.13 7.72
C SER A 59 12.39 -15.64 7.81
N TYR A 60 11.24 -15.32 8.43
CA TYR A 60 10.81 -13.94 8.66
C TYR A 60 11.12 -13.45 10.09
N GLY A 61 11.66 -14.30 10.95
CA GLY A 61 12.00 -13.94 12.34
C GLY A 61 10.78 -13.84 13.25
N LEU A 62 9.64 -14.41 12.86
CA LEU A 62 8.44 -14.44 13.71
C LEU A 62 8.66 -15.36 14.92
N PRO A 63 8.12 -15.00 16.09
CA PRO A 63 8.24 -15.80 17.28
C PRO A 63 7.41 -17.09 17.19
N ASP A 64 7.85 -18.13 17.92
CA ASP A 64 7.18 -19.42 17.92
C ASP A 64 5.73 -19.36 18.42
N ASP A 65 5.42 -18.41 19.31
CA ASP A 65 4.08 -18.17 19.88
C ASP A 65 3.18 -17.28 19.01
N PHE A 66 3.64 -16.86 17.85
CA PHE A 66 2.75 -16.24 16.85
C PHE A 66 1.84 -17.33 16.26
N GLU A 67 0.56 -17.27 16.57
CA GLU A 67 -0.43 -18.29 16.15
C GLU A 67 -0.85 -18.10 14.68
N ILE A 68 -0.69 -19.16 13.89
CA ILE A 68 -1.24 -19.28 12.54
C ILE A 68 -2.57 -20.05 12.67
N SER A 69 -3.68 -19.40 12.36
CA SER A 69 -5.03 -19.95 12.62
C SER A 69 -5.72 -20.47 11.37
N TYR A 70 -5.35 -19.97 10.18
CA TYR A 70 -6.08 -20.24 8.95
C TYR A 70 -5.17 -20.58 7.78
N ASP A 71 -5.60 -21.55 6.96
CA ASP A 71 -5.14 -21.68 5.58
C ASP A 71 -5.55 -20.44 4.82
N ILE A 72 -4.81 -20.07 3.79
CA ILE A 72 -5.08 -18.88 3.00
C ILE A 72 -5.18 -19.21 1.51
N GLN A 73 -6.16 -18.62 0.82
CA GLN A 73 -6.27 -18.62 -0.64
C GLN A 73 -5.61 -17.35 -1.18
N ILE A 74 -4.86 -17.47 -2.27
CA ILE A 74 -4.09 -16.37 -2.84
C ILE A 74 -4.48 -16.13 -4.29
N TYR A 75 -4.64 -14.86 -4.64
CA TYR A 75 -4.87 -14.41 -6.02
C TYR A 75 -3.85 -13.35 -6.39
N SER A 76 -3.41 -13.38 -7.65
CA SER A 76 -2.70 -12.27 -8.29
C SER A 76 -3.68 -11.52 -9.17
N VAL A 77 -3.65 -10.20 -9.13
CA VAL A 77 -4.57 -9.36 -9.89
C VAL A 77 -3.82 -8.29 -10.66
N ASP A 78 -4.32 -7.98 -11.87
CA ASP A 78 -3.98 -6.75 -12.58
C ASP A 78 -5.22 -5.86 -12.60
N TYR A 79 -5.05 -4.56 -12.33
CA TYR A 79 -6.16 -3.62 -12.21
C TYR A 79 -5.87 -2.28 -12.88
N LYS A 80 -6.96 -1.61 -13.29
CA LYS A 80 -6.88 -0.28 -13.89
C LYS A 80 -6.61 0.77 -12.84
N THR A 81 -5.70 1.67 -13.17
CA THR A 81 -5.36 2.86 -12.38
C THR A 81 -4.99 4.01 -13.33
N THR A 82 -4.39 5.07 -12.82
CA THR A 82 -3.83 6.14 -13.64
C THR A 82 -2.38 6.41 -13.28
N ASP A 83 -1.61 6.81 -14.31
CA ASP A 83 -0.26 7.29 -14.13
C ASP A 83 -0.24 8.70 -13.46
N PRO A 84 0.94 9.22 -13.08
CA PRO A 84 1.06 10.56 -12.51
C PRO A 84 0.52 11.71 -13.40
N ASN A 85 0.39 11.48 -14.69
CA ASN A 85 -0.13 12.46 -15.66
C ASN A 85 -1.66 12.33 -15.86
N GLY A 86 -2.29 11.34 -15.21
CA GLY A 86 -3.71 11.07 -15.33
C GLY A 86 -4.10 10.19 -16.52
N ASN A 87 -3.13 9.58 -17.23
CA ASN A 87 -3.42 8.60 -18.28
C ASN A 87 -3.74 7.24 -17.67
N GLU A 88 -4.56 6.45 -18.39
CA GLU A 88 -4.85 5.07 -17.98
C GLU A 88 -3.55 4.25 -17.89
N ALA A 89 -3.42 3.49 -16.80
CA ALA A 89 -2.30 2.61 -16.53
C ALA A 89 -2.79 1.31 -15.90
N ILE A 90 -1.94 0.30 -15.90
CA ILE A 90 -2.18 -1.00 -15.26
C ILE A 90 -1.21 -1.15 -14.11
N ALA A 91 -1.74 -1.51 -12.95
CA ALA A 91 -0.97 -1.95 -11.80
C ALA A 91 -1.34 -3.38 -11.43
N SER A 92 -0.51 -4.03 -10.62
CA SER A 92 -0.75 -5.37 -10.11
C SER A 92 -0.66 -5.44 -8.59
N GLY A 93 -1.09 -6.58 -8.05
CA GLY A 93 -1.01 -6.87 -6.63
C GLY A 93 -1.46 -8.27 -6.29
N ALA A 94 -1.39 -8.62 -5.02
CA ALA A 94 -1.85 -9.90 -4.49
C ALA A 94 -2.99 -9.71 -3.50
N ILE A 95 -3.92 -10.69 -3.47
CA ILE A 95 -5.02 -10.78 -2.51
C ILE A 95 -4.82 -12.08 -1.73
N TYR A 96 -4.93 -11.99 -0.41
CA TYR A 96 -4.83 -13.11 0.52
C TYR A 96 -6.12 -13.20 1.32
N ILE A 97 -6.82 -14.31 1.22
CA ILE A 97 -8.10 -14.54 1.87
C ILE A 97 -7.98 -15.71 2.85
N PRO A 98 -8.27 -15.52 4.14
CA PRO A 98 -8.32 -16.62 5.10
C PRO A 98 -9.46 -17.57 4.77
N MET A 99 -9.21 -18.86 4.92
CA MET A 99 -10.17 -19.90 4.61
C MET A 99 -10.86 -20.42 5.88
N ASN A 100 -12.16 -20.72 5.78
CA ASN A 100 -12.90 -21.39 6.85
C ASN A 100 -12.83 -20.72 8.23
N THR A 101 -12.80 -19.39 8.27
CA THR A 101 -12.64 -18.62 9.51
C THR A 101 -13.81 -18.77 10.48
N GLY A 102 -14.99 -19.08 9.98
CA GLY A 102 -16.23 -19.03 10.76
C GLY A 102 -16.69 -17.61 11.14
N LYS A 103 -15.95 -16.57 10.75
CA LYS A 103 -16.34 -15.16 10.94
C LYS A 103 -17.51 -14.82 10.01
N GLU A 104 -18.39 -13.92 10.45
CA GLU A 104 -19.52 -13.44 9.64
C GLU A 104 -19.03 -12.56 8.49
N SER A 105 -18.00 -11.75 8.73
CA SER A 105 -17.33 -10.90 7.75
C SER A 105 -15.86 -10.70 8.13
N LEU A 106 -15.05 -10.22 7.19
CA LEU A 106 -13.61 -9.99 7.35
C LEU A 106 -13.31 -8.50 7.26
N SER A 107 -12.42 -8.03 8.12
CA SER A 107 -11.82 -6.70 7.98
C SER A 107 -10.74 -6.74 6.89
N LEU A 108 -10.64 -5.65 6.13
CA LEU A 108 -9.66 -5.51 5.05
C LEU A 108 -8.39 -4.83 5.54
N VAL A 109 -7.24 -5.43 5.27
CA VAL A 109 -5.92 -4.82 5.48
C VAL A 109 -5.27 -4.54 4.12
N SER A 110 -4.83 -3.30 3.90
CA SER A 110 -3.94 -2.97 2.79
C SER A 110 -2.50 -2.97 3.30
N GLY A 111 -1.72 -3.97 2.87
CA GLY A 111 -0.33 -4.16 3.24
C GLY A 111 0.62 -3.50 2.25
N HIS A 112 1.49 -2.62 2.72
CA HIS A 112 2.38 -1.83 1.88
C HIS A 112 3.83 -2.21 2.14
N HIS A 113 4.47 -2.81 1.13
CA HIS A 113 5.84 -3.31 1.23
C HIS A 113 6.89 -2.20 1.12
N GLY A 114 8.11 -2.48 1.58
CA GLY A 114 9.26 -1.60 1.46
C GLY A 114 9.72 -1.40 0.02
N LEU A 115 10.74 -0.57 -0.16
CA LEU A 115 11.30 -0.29 -1.48
C LEU A 115 11.89 -1.56 -2.10
N THR A 116 11.59 -1.81 -3.38
CA THR A 116 12.28 -2.78 -4.24
C THR A 116 12.70 -2.10 -5.55
N ILE A 117 13.77 -2.54 -6.16
CA ILE A 117 14.24 -2.06 -7.47
C ILE A 117 13.87 -3.05 -8.56
N GLN A 118 13.93 -4.34 -8.23
CA GLN A 118 13.65 -5.39 -9.20
C GLN A 118 12.13 -5.54 -9.38
N LYS A 119 11.68 -5.38 -10.61
CA LYS A 119 10.26 -5.39 -10.99
C LYS A 119 9.54 -6.68 -10.61
N SER A 120 10.25 -7.80 -10.57
CA SER A 120 9.70 -9.12 -10.24
C SER A 120 9.62 -9.43 -8.74
N ASP A 121 10.24 -8.61 -7.87
CA ASP A 121 10.32 -8.88 -6.43
C ASP A 121 9.07 -8.36 -5.71
N VAL A 122 7.91 -8.87 -6.10
CA VAL A 122 6.59 -8.43 -5.62
C VAL A 122 5.65 -9.60 -5.37
N ALA A 123 4.63 -9.33 -4.56
CA ALA A 123 3.68 -10.32 -4.06
C ALA A 123 2.83 -10.97 -5.16
N SER A 124 2.44 -10.25 -6.21
CA SER A 124 1.63 -10.79 -7.30
C SER A 124 2.37 -11.88 -8.09
N LEU A 125 3.68 -11.77 -8.21
CA LEU A 125 4.54 -12.73 -8.91
C LEU A 125 5.04 -13.83 -7.99
N ILE A 126 5.44 -13.50 -6.77
CA ILE A 126 5.99 -14.41 -5.76
C ILE A 126 5.20 -14.23 -4.46
N PRO A 127 4.09 -14.96 -4.27
CA PRO A 127 3.18 -14.75 -3.12
C PRO A 127 3.85 -14.80 -1.74
N ALA A 128 4.90 -15.60 -1.59
CA ALA A 128 5.63 -15.68 -0.32
C ALA A 128 6.37 -14.37 0.05
N LEU A 129 6.67 -13.49 -0.92
CA LEU A 129 7.23 -12.16 -0.63
C LEU A 129 6.20 -11.22 0.01
N GLY A 130 4.93 -11.53 -0.11
CA GLY A 130 3.84 -10.80 0.52
C GLY A 130 3.67 -11.12 2.00
N TYR A 131 4.71 -10.96 2.82
CA TYR A 131 4.68 -11.37 4.24
C TYR A 131 3.55 -10.72 5.04
N LEU A 132 3.21 -9.45 4.77
CA LEU A 132 2.05 -8.79 5.40
C LEU A 132 0.75 -9.50 5.00
N GLY A 133 0.64 -9.91 3.73
CA GLY A 133 -0.50 -10.69 3.23
C GLY A 133 -0.58 -12.07 3.84
N VAL A 134 0.53 -12.81 3.80
CA VAL A 134 0.58 -14.20 4.32
C VAL A 134 0.22 -14.23 5.80
N PHE A 135 0.89 -13.43 6.63
CA PHE A 135 0.68 -13.48 8.08
C PHE A 135 -0.60 -12.76 8.52
N GLY A 136 -1.00 -11.66 7.87
CA GLY A 136 -2.26 -10.99 8.15
C GLY A 136 -3.47 -11.87 7.83
N ALA A 137 -3.45 -12.58 6.68
CA ALA A 137 -4.54 -13.48 6.33
C ALA A 137 -4.55 -14.73 7.21
N SER A 138 -3.38 -15.26 7.59
CA SER A 138 -3.31 -16.45 8.45
C SER A 138 -3.89 -16.26 9.86
N ILE A 139 -4.10 -15.02 10.30
CA ILE A 139 -4.76 -14.67 11.56
C ILE A 139 -6.20 -14.16 11.38
N GLY A 140 -6.70 -14.12 10.12
CA GLY A 140 -8.12 -13.91 9.85
C GLY A 140 -8.52 -12.56 9.28
N TYR A 141 -7.60 -11.78 8.70
CA TYR A 141 -7.89 -10.60 7.88
C TYR A 141 -7.97 -10.96 6.39
N ALA A 142 -8.82 -10.30 5.64
CA ALA A 142 -8.63 -10.21 4.19
C ALA A 142 -7.51 -9.22 3.92
N VAL A 143 -6.48 -9.59 3.16
CA VAL A 143 -5.33 -8.70 2.93
C VAL A 143 -5.11 -8.48 1.45
N ILE A 144 -4.92 -7.22 1.06
CA ILE A 144 -4.40 -6.85 -0.25
C ILE A 144 -2.98 -6.33 -0.12
N GLN A 145 -2.16 -6.65 -1.10
CA GLN A 145 -0.79 -6.14 -1.17
C GLN A 145 -0.50 -5.64 -2.58
N PRO A 146 -0.70 -4.32 -2.82
CA PRO A 146 -0.36 -3.69 -4.09
C PRO A 146 1.14 -3.78 -4.37
N ASP A 147 1.52 -4.06 -5.63
CA ASP A 147 2.93 -4.07 -6.07
C ASP A 147 3.47 -2.66 -6.34
N TYR A 148 2.61 -1.67 -6.43
CA TYR A 148 2.81 -0.31 -6.91
C TYR A 148 2.95 -0.19 -8.44
N LEU A 149 2.69 1.02 -8.95
CA LEU A 149 2.85 1.30 -10.37
C LEU A 149 4.32 1.17 -10.80
N GLY A 150 4.56 0.43 -11.87
CA GLY A 150 5.90 0.17 -12.39
C GLY A 150 6.54 -1.12 -11.91
N LEU A 151 5.93 -1.81 -10.95
CA LEU A 151 6.33 -3.15 -10.49
C LEU A 151 5.36 -4.23 -10.99
N GLY A 152 5.71 -5.50 -10.82
CA GLY A 152 4.89 -6.63 -11.24
C GLY A 152 4.58 -6.59 -12.73
N ASN A 153 3.30 -6.63 -13.09
CA ASN A 153 2.84 -6.61 -14.48
C ASN A 153 2.68 -5.20 -15.08
N SER A 154 2.98 -4.15 -14.33
CA SER A 154 2.88 -2.78 -14.84
C SER A 154 3.95 -2.48 -15.90
N ASP A 155 3.56 -1.81 -16.99
CA ASP A 155 4.49 -1.33 -18.01
C ASP A 155 5.03 0.08 -17.73
N PHE A 156 4.57 0.68 -16.64
CA PHE A 156 4.99 2.02 -16.23
C PHE A 156 6.35 1.96 -15.52
N PRO A 157 7.21 2.99 -15.64
CA PRO A 157 8.40 3.11 -14.81
C PRO A 157 8.04 3.21 -13.33
N TYR A 158 8.79 2.51 -12.46
CA TYR A 158 8.54 2.56 -11.02
C TYR A 158 9.09 3.84 -10.39
N TYR A 159 8.21 4.58 -9.70
CA TYR A 159 8.54 5.82 -9.01
C TYR A 159 8.12 5.75 -7.53
N PRO A 160 8.98 5.22 -6.65
CA PRO A 160 8.60 4.89 -5.27
C PRO A 160 8.15 6.09 -4.43
N VAL A 161 8.57 7.28 -4.78
CA VAL A 161 8.37 8.51 -3.98
C VAL A 161 7.47 9.53 -4.66
N TYR A 162 6.63 9.10 -5.58
CA TYR A 162 5.67 9.97 -6.25
C TYR A 162 4.30 9.86 -5.60
N GLN A 163 4.00 10.78 -4.68
CA GLN A 163 2.81 10.79 -3.82
C GLN A 163 1.49 10.56 -4.57
N LYS A 164 1.26 11.33 -5.64
CA LYS A 164 -0.03 11.27 -6.35
C LYS A 164 -0.28 9.93 -7.00
N SER A 165 0.74 9.33 -7.61
CA SER A 165 0.56 8.02 -8.22
C SER A 165 0.37 6.93 -7.18
N ASN A 166 1.19 6.94 -6.12
CA ASN A 166 1.16 5.88 -5.12
C ASN A 166 -0.17 5.85 -4.36
N GLY A 167 -0.62 6.98 -3.80
CA GLY A 167 -1.88 7.02 -3.04
C GLY A 167 -3.08 6.56 -3.86
N LYS A 168 -3.16 7.01 -5.13
CA LYS A 168 -4.25 6.63 -6.02
C LYS A 168 -4.22 5.14 -6.37
N VAL A 169 -3.05 4.60 -6.72
CA VAL A 169 -2.88 3.18 -7.08
C VAL A 169 -3.35 2.26 -5.95
N LEU A 170 -3.04 2.63 -4.70
CA LEU A 170 -3.46 1.86 -3.52
C LEU A 170 -4.99 1.91 -3.34
N LEU A 171 -5.60 3.09 -3.47
CA LEU A 171 -7.05 3.25 -3.36
C LEU A 171 -7.80 2.50 -4.48
N ASP A 172 -7.27 2.53 -5.70
CA ASP A 172 -7.88 1.82 -6.83
C ASP A 172 -7.89 0.29 -6.57
N MET A 173 -6.86 -0.28 -5.92
CA MET A 173 -6.88 -1.69 -5.53
C MET A 173 -7.90 -2.00 -4.43
N VAL A 174 -8.12 -1.09 -3.47
CA VAL A 174 -9.19 -1.24 -2.45
C VAL A 174 -10.56 -1.28 -3.13
N ASP A 175 -10.80 -0.39 -4.09
CA ASP A 175 -12.06 -0.39 -4.84
C ASP A 175 -12.25 -1.70 -5.60
N GLY A 176 -11.20 -2.20 -6.27
CA GLY A 176 -11.23 -3.45 -7.01
C GLY A 176 -11.50 -4.68 -6.13
N VAL A 177 -10.88 -4.75 -4.96
CA VAL A 177 -11.09 -5.91 -4.07
C VAL A 177 -12.50 -5.95 -3.49
N LYS A 178 -13.16 -4.82 -3.29
CA LYS A 178 -14.57 -4.78 -2.85
C LYS A 178 -15.49 -5.40 -3.89
N GLY A 179 -15.27 -5.10 -5.17
CA GLY A 179 -15.97 -5.74 -6.29
C GLY A 179 -15.70 -7.26 -6.34
N PHE A 180 -14.41 -7.64 -6.31
CA PHE A 180 -13.99 -9.03 -6.30
C PHE A 180 -14.60 -9.82 -5.13
N ALA A 181 -14.59 -9.27 -3.93
CA ALA A 181 -15.13 -9.92 -2.74
C ALA A 181 -16.65 -10.18 -2.88
N CYS A 182 -17.39 -9.20 -3.38
CA CYS A 182 -18.82 -9.34 -3.64
C CYS A 182 -19.10 -10.43 -4.69
N GLU A 183 -18.37 -10.46 -5.80
CA GLU A 183 -18.53 -11.45 -6.87
C GLU A 183 -18.16 -12.89 -6.44
N ASN A 184 -17.33 -13.04 -5.41
CA ASN A 184 -16.87 -14.33 -4.90
C ASN A 184 -17.50 -14.72 -3.55
N ASP A 185 -18.60 -14.06 -3.15
CA ASP A 185 -19.31 -14.30 -1.87
C ASP A 185 -18.42 -14.14 -0.62
N ILE A 186 -17.35 -13.34 -0.73
CA ILE A 186 -16.47 -12.97 0.39
C ILE A 186 -17.07 -11.75 1.08
N LYS A 187 -17.51 -11.92 2.32
CA LYS A 187 -18.09 -10.82 3.08
C LYS A 187 -16.99 -10.00 3.73
N LEU A 188 -16.80 -8.79 3.25
CA LEU A 188 -16.00 -7.77 3.93
C LEU A 188 -16.91 -6.92 4.82
N ASN A 189 -16.42 -6.53 6.00
CA ASN A 189 -17.03 -5.44 6.77
C ASN A 189 -16.52 -4.08 6.29
N ASP A 190 -16.93 -3.01 6.95
CA ASP A 190 -16.56 -1.65 6.54
C ASP A 190 -15.14 -1.24 7.01
N ASN A 191 -14.46 -2.07 7.83
CA ASN A 191 -13.15 -1.74 8.39
C ASN A 191 -12.05 -1.84 7.33
N LEU A 192 -11.28 -0.77 7.18
CA LEU A 192 -10.07 -0.71 6.36
C LEU A 192 -8.87 -0.32 7.22
N PHE A 193 -7.87 -1.20 7.26
CA PHE A 193 -6.63 -0.97 7.97
C PHE A 193 -5.46 -0.87 7.00
N LEU A 194 -4.45 -0.07 7.35
CA LEU A 194 -3.20 0.02 6.60
C LEU A 194 -2.03 -0.46 7.45
N ILE A 195 -1.13 -1.23 6.85
CA ILE A 195 0.17 -1.58 7.45
C ILE A 195 1.25 -1.29 6.42
N GLY A 196 2.19 -0.39 6.75
CA GLY A 196 3.26 -0.04 5.83
C GLY A 196 4.64 -0.03 6.49
N TYR A 197 5.65 -0.61 5.81
CA TYR A 197 7.03 -0.63 6.25
C TYR A 197 7.93 0.15 5.29
N SER A 198 8.81 1.02 5.81
CA SER A 198 9.77 1.78 5.02
C SER A 198 9.08 2.62 3.92
N ASN A 199 9.35 2.37 2.64
CA ASN A 199 8.61 2.96 1.52
C ASN A 199 7.09 2.69 1.61
N GLY A 200 6.68 1.55 2.16
CA GLY A 200 5.28 1.25 2.42
C GLY A 200 4.67 2.17 3.48
N GLY A 201 5.44 2.62 4.46
CA GLY A 201 5.02 3.66 5.40
C GLY A 201 4.75 5.00 4.70
N TYR A 202 5.63 5.42 3.80
CA TYR A 202 5.40 6.57 2.93
C TYR A 202 4.12 6.41 2.10
N ASN A 203 3.95 5.26 1.46
CA ASN A 203 2.79 4.97 0.62
C ASN A 203 1.48 4.94 1.40
N SER A 204 1.49 4.45 2.65
CA SER A 204 0.32 4.51 3.54
C SER A 204 -0.10 5.97 3.80
N ILE A 205 0.86 6.85 4.08
CA ILE A 205 0.58 8.27 4.28
C ILE A 205 0.11 8.94 2.97
N ALA A 206 0.68 8.57 1.82
CA ALA A 206 0.22 9.05 0.51
C ALA A 206 -1.24 8.63 0.24
N MET A 207 -1.65 7.43 0.67
CA MET A 207 -3.02 6.96 0.56
C MET A 207 -3.99 7.80 1.41
N HIS A 208 -3.63 8.16 2.64
CA HIS A 208 -4.41 9.09 3.46
C HIS A 208 -4.61 10.45 2.78
N GLU A 209 -3.53 11.04 2.27
CA GLU A 209 -3.57 12.34 1.59
C GLU A 209 -4.47 12.29 0.35
N GLU A 210 -4.34 11.26 -0.46
CA GLU A 210 -5.17 11.06 -1.65
C GLU A 210 -6.64 10.89 -1.26
N LEU A 211 -6.96 10.03 -0.30
CA LEU A 211 -8.32 9.79 0.16
C LEU A 211 -8.95 11.06 0.76
N SER A 212 -8.17 11.89 1.47
CA SER A 212 -8.66 13.13 2.06
C SER A 212 -9.11 14.16 1.00
N SER A 213 -8.64 14.04 -0.23
CA SER A 213 -8.87 14.98 -1.32
C SER A 213 -10.10 14.65 -2.18
N ARG A 214 -10.75 13.50 -1.98
CA ARG A 214 -11.88 13.03 -2.81
C ARG A 214 -13.12 12.66 -1.98
N PRO A 215 -14.34 12.64 -2.60
CA PRO A 215 -15.51 12.04 -1.97
C PRO A 215 -15.24 10.58 -1.64
N ARG A 216 -15.69 10.12 -0.48
CA ARG A 216 -15.40 8.79 0.04
C ARG A 216 -16.64 7.93 0.08
N ASP A 217 -16.45 6.67 -0.28
CA ASP A 217 -17.40 5.59 -0.03
C ASP A 217 -16.90 4.70 1.15
N PHE A 218 -15.68 4.98 1.67
CA PHE A 218 -15.09 4.32 2.84
C PHE A 218 -14.08 5.25 3.54
N ASP A 219 -13.75 4.94 4.76
CA ASP A 219 -12.69 5.61 5.54
C ASP A 219 -11.58 4.61 5.87
N ILE A 220 -10.42 5.13 6.28
CA ILE A 220 -9.36 4.33 6.90
C ILE A 220 -9.60 4.43 8.41
N ASP A 221 -9.85 3.29 9.07
CA ASP A 221 -10.13 3.25 10.50
C ASP A 221 -8.86 3.36 11.32
N ALA A 222 -7.84 2.60 10.93
CA ALA A 222 -6.57 2.58 11.62
C ALA A 222 -5.39 2.28 10.67
N SER A 223 -4.22 2.81 11.01
CA SER A 223 -3.00 2.61 10.22
C SER A 223 -1.79 2.38 11.10
N VAL A 224 -0.93 1.47 10.70
CA VAL A 224 0.37 1.26 11.33
C VAL A 224 1.47 1.52 10.31
N VAL A 225 2.35 2.45 10.61
CA VAL A 225 3.46 2.82 9.74
C VAL A 225 4.79 2.63 10.46
N ILE A 226 5.64 1.81 9.86
CA ILE A 226 6.87 1.31 10.46
C ILE A 226 8.06 1.84 9.66
N ALA A 227 8.97 2.54 10.32
CA ALA A 227 10.25 3.00 9.75
C ALA A 227 10.11 3.78 8.41
N GLY A 228 9.02 4.54 8.23
CA GLY A 228 8.77 5.31 7.02
C GLY A 228 9.56 6.61 6.98
N TYR A 229 9.81 7.10 5.76
CA TYR A 229 10.34 8.45 5.54
C TYR A 229 9.24 9.32 4.92
N TYR A 230 9.07 10.53 5.44
CA TYR A 230 7.92 11.39 5.08
C TYR A 230 8.36 12.77 4.59
N ASP A 231 9.57 13.19 4.95
CA ASP A 231 10.21 14.38 4.41
C ASP A 231 11.49 13.97 3.67
N LEU A 232 11.44 14.04 2.35
CA LEU A 232 12.55 13.65 1.48
C LEU A 232 13.62 14.75 1.40
N LYS A 233 13.39 15.87 2.07
CA LYS A 233 14.32 16.98 2.09
C LYS A 233 15.61 16.58 2.78
N ARG A 234 16.72 16.83 2.11
CA ARG A 234 18.03 16.65 2.71
C ARG A 234 18.19 17.61 3.90
N GLU A 235 18.54 17.06 5.06
CA GLU A 235 18.88 17.90 6.22
C GLU A 235 20.12 18.77 5.91
N LYS A 236 20.13 20.00 6.41
CA LYS A 236 21.18 20.99 6.10
C LYS A 236 22.60 20.48 6.38
N ASP A 237 22.75 19.70 7.43
CA ASP A 237 24.05 19.18 7.88
C ASP A 237 24.26 17.70 7.52
N PHE A 238 23.38 17.14 6.67
CA PHE A 238 23.49 15.75 6.24
C PHE A 238 24.79 15.54 5.45
N LYS A 239 25.53 14.52 5.82
CA LYS A 239 26.72 14.06 5.09
C LYS A 239 26.60 12.58 4.81
N TYR A 240 26.85 12.21 3.59
CA TYR A 240 27.02 10.81 3.26
C TYR A 240 28.22 10.22 4.01
N PRO A 241 28.18 8.97 4.47
CA PRO A 241 29.35 8.28 5.02
C PRO A 241 30.43 8.16 3.93
N GLU A 242 31.69 8.02 4.32
CA GLU A 242 32.79 7.83 3.37
C GLU A 242 32.56 6.61 2.46
N VAL A 243 32.02 5.54 3.04
CA VAL A 243 31.67 4.29 2.35
C VAL A 243 30.18 4.03 2.52
N ILE A 244 29.48 3.88 1.40
CA ILE A 244 28.06 3.55 1.33
C ILE A 244 27.94 2.03 1.21
N GLU A 245 27.17 1.39 2.08
CA GLU A 245 27.00 -0.07 2.03
C GLU A 245 26.16 -0.53 0.83
N THR A 246 25.14 0.25 0.48
CA THR A 246 24.18 -0.03 -0.58
C THR A 246 24.06 1.15 -1.55
N PRO A 247 25.06 1.35 -2.43
CA PRO A 247 25.06 2.47 -3.36
C PRO A 247 23.87 2.52 -4.32
N ALA A 248 23.29 1.37 -4.68
CA ALA A 248 22.06 1.31 -5.49
C ALA A 248 20.93 2.11 -4.84
N TRP A 249 20.66 1.89 -3.56
CA TRP A 249 19.62 2.61 -2.83
C TRP A 249 19.93 4.09 -2.67
N ALA A 250 21.20 4.43 -2.44
CA ALA A 250 21.62 5.81 -2.23
C ALA A 250 21.39 6.71 -3.46
N ILE A 251 21.49 6.16 -4.66
CA ILE A 251 21.31 6.92 -5.91
C ILE A 251 19.94 6.72 -6.56
N TYR A 252 19.24 5.63 -6.25
CA TYR A 252 17.96 5.30 -6.88
C TYR A 252 16.93 6.42 -6.72
N HIS A 253 16.82 6.98 -5.52
CA HIS A 253 15.93 8.10 -5.27
C HIS A 253 16.22 9.31 -6.18
N SER A 254 17.49 9.70 -6.31
CA SER A 254 17.87 10.81 -7.19
C SER A 254 17.62 10.52 -8.66
N TYR A 255 17.88 9.28 -9.09
CA TYR A 255 17.57 8.82 -10.43
C TYR A 255 16.07 8.91 -10.74
N VAL A 256 15.23 8.42 -9.82
CA VAL A 256 13.77 8.42 -9.98
C VAL A 256 13.22 9.86 -10.03
N ILE A 257 13.67 10.75 -9.16
CA ILE A 257 13.25 12.17 -9.17
C ILE A 257 13.65 12.83 -10.49
N ASP A 258 14.87 12.61 -10.95
CA ASP A 258 15.34 13.14 -12.24
C ASP A 258 14.42 12.70 -13.39
N LYS A 259 14.10 11.42 -13.47
CA LYS A 259 13.24 10.85 -14.52
C LYS A 259 11.79 11.30 -14.39
N THR A 260 11.21 11.27 -13.19
CA THR A 260 9.80 11.65 -12.96
C THR A 260 9.53 13.10 -13.36
N TYR A 261 10.45 14.00 -13.03
CA TYR A 261 10.28 15.43 -13.28
C TYR A 261 11.02 15.93 -14.52
N ASN A 262 11.66 15.06 -15.30
CA ASN A 262 12.43 15.39 -16.50
C ASN A 262 13.47 16.49 -16.26
N LEU A 263 14.18 16.43 -15.12
CA LEU A 263 15.10 17.48 -14.71
C LEU A 263 16.40 17.48 -15.50
N ASN A 264 16.80 16.34 -16.04
CA ASN A 264 18.06 16.13 -16.76
C ASN A 264 19.29 16.59 -15.95
N ILE A 265 19.30 16.25 -14.67
CA ILE A 265 20.33 16.69 -13.71
C ILE A 265 21.15 15.54 -13.15
N ILE A 266 20.81 14.29 -13.47
CA ILE A 266 21.46 13.13 -12.84
C ILE A 266 22.98 13.11 -13.04
N ASP A 267 23.50 13.66 -14.15
CA ASP A 267 24.93 13.81 -14.41
C ASP A 267 25.60 14.89 -13.55
N LYS A 268 24.83 15.74 -12.86
CA LYS A 268 25.30 16.70 -11.85
C LYS A 268 25.28 16.10 -10.44
N ILE A 269 24.63 14.95 -10.29
CA ILE A 269 24.52 14.22 -9.02
C ILE A 269 25.51 13.06 -9.00
N ILE A 270 25.51 12.23 -10.06
CA ILE A 270 26.31 11.02 -10.15
C ILE A 270 27.48 11.19 -11.13
N GLN A 271 28.65 10.73 -10.73
CA GLN A 271 29.85 10.83 -11.56
C GLN A 271 29.91 9.77 -12.67
N LYS A 272 30.68 10.08 -13.72
CA LYS A 272 31.12 9.07 -14.68
C LYS A 272 32.16 8.12 -14.03
N PRO A 273 32.17 6.85 -14.41
CA PRO A 273 31.40 6.23 -15.49
C PRO A 273 30.00 5.74 -15.06
N TYR A 274 29.60 5.90 -13.80
CA TYR A 274 28.41 5.27 -13.23
C TYR A 274 27.12 5.82 -13.85
N VAL A 275 27.04 7.15 -14.05
CA VAL A 275 25.85 7.78 -14.62
C VAL A 275 25.50 7.25 -16.02
N ASP A 276 26.49 6.83 -16.79
CA ASP A 276 26.30 6.40 -18.20
C ASP A 276 25.49 5.08 -18.32
N ASN A 277 25.32 4.32 -17.23
CA ASN A 277 24.65 3.02 -17.21
C ASN A 277 23.40 2.97 -16.34
N LEU A 278 22.96 4.08 -15.77
CA LEU A 278 21.85 4.07 -14.79
C LEU A 278 20.53 3.63 -15.41
N ASP A 279 20.24 3.99 -16.66
CA ASP A 279 19.01 3.59 -17.34
C ASP A 279 18.92 2.07 -17.56
N ASP A 280 20.06 1.41 -17.81
CA ASP A 280 20.12 -0.05 -17.88
C ASP A 280 20.01 -0.67 -16.49
N LEU A 281 20.80 -0.18 -15.54
CA LEU A 281 20.84 -0.72 -14.18
C LEU A 281 19.48 -0.59 -13.47
N PHE A 282 18.75 0.49 -13.67
CA PHE A 282 17.45 0.73 -13.08
C PHE A 282 16.26 0.42 -14.02
N SER A 283 16.49 -0.46 -15.00
CA SER A 283 15.42 -0.96 -15.88
C SER A 283 14.35 -1.81 -15.17
N GLY A 284 14.60 -2.24 -13.94
CA GLY A 284 13.76 -3.18 -13.18
C GLY A 284 14.14 -4.65 -13.35
N GLU A 285 15.11 -4.96 -14.23
CA GLU A 285 15.57 -6.32 -14.48
C GLU A 285 16.53 -6.84 -13.40
N TYR A 286 17.24 -5.93 -12.71
CA TYR A 286 18.33 -6.29 -11.82
C TYR A 286 17.98 -6.07 -10.35
N SER A 287 18.46 -6.97 -9.48
CA SER A 287 18.37 -6.79 -8.04
C SER A 287 19.31 -5.68 -7.55
N ALA A 288 18.96 -5.06 -6.42
CA ALA A 288 19.83 -4.06 -5.78
C ALA A 288 21.27 -4.59 -5.57
N THR A 289 21.41 -5.85 -5.15
CA THR A 289 22.73 -6.50 -4.96
C THR A 289 23.54 -6.57 -6.26
N TYR A 290 22.89 -6.85 -7.39
CA TYR A 290 23.60 -6.83 -8.69
C TYR A 290 24.03 -5.41 -9.06
N ILE A 291 23.17 -4.42 -8.84
CA ILE A 291 23.47 -3.01 -9.13
C ILE A 291 24.62 -2.51 -8.26
N ASP A 292 24.64 -2.86 -6.97
CA ASP A 292 25.71 -2.51 -6.03
C ASP A 292 27.09 -3.00 -6.53
N GLN A 293 27.14 -4.17 -7.17
CA GLN A 293 28.39 -4.70 -7.75
C GLN A 293 28.89 -3.90 -8.98
N LYS A 294 28.03 -3.08 -9.58
CA LYS A 294 28.36 -2.23 -10.74
C LYS A 294 28.72 -0.80 -10.35
N LEU A 295 28.48 -0.43 -9.10
CA LEU A 295 28.72 0.89 -8.55
C LEU A 295 29.93 0.89 -7.61
N THR A 296 30.50 2.05 -7.39
CA THR A 296 31.48 2.23 -6.31
C THR A 296 30.76 2.44 -4.99
N ARG A 297 31.36 1.97 -3.90
CA ARG A 297 30.89 2.22 -2.54
C ARG A 297 31.45 3.53 -1.94
N TYR A 298 32.45 4.14 -2.58
CA TYR A 298 33.07 5.35 -2.10
C TYR A 298 32.26 6.58 -2.51
N THR A 299 31.76 7.32 -1.54
CA THR A 299 30.89 8.48 -1.74
C THR A 299 31.48 9.51 -2.70
N GLU A 300 32.76 9.88 -2.50
CA GLU A 300 33.46 10.88 -3.34
C GLU A 300 33.72 10.40 -4.78
N GLN A 301 33.64 9.09 -5.04
CA GLN A 301 33.74 8.55 -6.39
C GLN A 301 32.36 8.37 -7.05
N LEU A 302 31.30 8.22 -6.25
CA LEU A 302 29.95 8.01 -6.73
C LEU A 302 29.24 9.31 -7.07
N PHE A 303 29.28 10.26 -6.14
CA PHE A 303 28.62 11.55 -6.27
C PHE A 303 29.56 12.65 -6.74
N THR A 304 29.03 13.64 -7.45
CA THR A 304 29.79 14.81 -7.86
C THR A 304 30.17 15.68 -6.67
N HIS A 305 31.24 16.45 -6.82
CA HIS A 305 31.67 17.40 -5.78
C HIS A 305 30.59 18.45 -5.50
N GLU A 306 29.96 18.97 -6.55
CA GLU A 306 28.89 19.96 -6.49
C GLU A 306 27.70 19.46 -5.69
N PHE A 307 27.26 18.21 -5.92
CA PHE A 307 26.15 17.61 -5.17
C PHE A 307 26.51 17.40 -3.68
N LEU A 308 27.73 16.96 -3.40
CA LEU A 308 28.14 16.71 -2.01
C LEU A 308 28.31 18.00 -1.19
N ASN A 309 28.88 19.06 -1.78
CA ASN A 309 29.37 20.21 -1.03
C ASN A 309 28.64 21.52 -1.33
N GLU A 310 27.99 21.64 -2.48
CA GLU A 310 27.38 22.89 -2.95
C GLU A 310 25.87 22.75 -3.25
N TYR A 311 25.26 21.61 -2.89
CA TYR A 311 23.84 21.30 -3.14
C TYR A 311 22.90 22.44 -2.72
N GLU A 312 23.12 23.05 -1.55
CA GLU A 312 22.24 24.09 -1.03
C GLU A 312 22.37 25.42 -1.77
N THR A 313 23.54 25.71 -2.33
CA THR A 313 23.90 27.04 -2.85
C THR A 313 23.83 27.13 -4.38
N LEU A 314 23.97 26.03 -5.10
CA LEU A 314 23.93 26.04 -6.55
C LEU A 314 22.51 26.02 -7.08
N GLU A 315 22.17 26.99 -7.93
CA GLU A 315 20.86 27.12 -8.58
C GLU A 315 20.51 25.90 -9.46
N ILE A 316 21.51 25.17 -9.96
CA ILE A 316 21.30 23.98 -10.77
C ILE A 316 20.48 22.89 -10.05
N PHE A 317 20.49 22.88 -8.71
CA PHE A 317 19.72 21.95 -7.89
C PHE A 317 18.35 22.49 -7.46
N ASP A 318 17.95 23.70 -7.84
CA ASP A 318 16.73 24.32 -7.33
C ASP A 318 15.47 23.56 -7.77
N ASP A 319 15.40 23.12 -9.02
CA ASP A 319 14.24 22.34 -9.51
C ASP A 319 14.22 20.93 -8.91
N TYR A 320 15.38 20.34 -8.66
CA TYR A 320 15.49 19.08 -7.92
C TYR A 320 15.01 19.23 -6.47
N LYS A 321 15.44 20.30 -5.77
CA LYS A 321 14.96 20.64 -4.41
C LYS A 321 13.44 20.86 -4.39
N LYS A 322 12.86 21.54 -5.39
CA LYS A 322 11.42 21.74 -5.52
C LYS A 322 10.69 20.42 -5.72
N ALA A 323 11.20 19.53 -6.61
CA ALA A 323 10.63 18.23 -6.85
C ALA A 323 10.60 17.39 -5.57
N ILE A 324 11.69 17.33 -4.83
CA ILE A 324 11.76 16.65 -3.52
C ILE A 324 10.74 17.22 -2.55
N ASN A 325 10.68 18.55 -2.39
CA ASN A 325 9.77 19.20 -1.46
C ASN A 325 8.29 18.94 -1.80
N SER A 326 7.95 18.82 -3.09
CA SER A 326 6.60 18.54 -3.55
C SER A 326 6.11 17.13 -3.20
N ASN A 327 7.02 16.23 -2.83
CA ASN A 327 6.75 14.87 -2.39
C ASN A 327 6.79 14.71 -0.86
N SER A 328 7.01 15.78 -0.11
CA SER A 328 6.94 15.72 1.36
C SER A 328 5.51 15.45 1.84
N LEU A 329 5.35 14.49 2.72
CA LEU A 329 4.08 14.10 3.36
C LEU A 329 4.00 14.57 4.83
N MET A 330 4.93 15.40 5.29
CA MET A 330 4.94 15.91 6.66
C MET A 330 3.66 16.65 7.07
N ASN A 331 2.92 17.15 6.08
CA ASN A 331 1.68 17.87 6.30
C ASN A 331 0.45 17.12 5.77
N ALA A 332 0.57 15.84 5.51
CA ALA A 332 -0.55 15.02 5.04
C ALA A 332 -1.75 15.06 6.00
N ASN A 333 -2.94 14.92 5.45
CA ASN A 333 -4.16 14.78 6.21
C ASN A 333 -4.37 13.30 6.55
N ILE A 334 -4.33 12.99 7.84
CA ILE A 334 -4.52 11.62 8.32
C ILE A 334 -5.99 11.40 8.65
N ILE A 335 -6.51 10.25 8.23
CA ILE A 335 -7.87 9.78 8.46
C ILE A 335 -7.78 8.60 9.43
N GLY A 336 -8.65 8.55 10.44
CA GLY A 336 -8.61 7.51 11.47
C GLY A 336 -7.41 7.61 12.41
N ASP A 337 -7.12 6.53 13.08
CA ASP A 337 -6.06 6.44 14.07
C ASP A 337 -4.76 5.96 13.42
N ILE A 338 -3.62 6.44 13.94
CA ILE A 338 -2.32 6.05 13.38
C ILE A 338 -1.32 5.68 14.48
N PHE A 339 -0.66 4.53 14.28
CA PHE A 339 0.41 4.03 15.12
C PHE A 339 1.72 4.06 14.35
N LEU A 340 2.70 4.85 14.84
CA LEU A 340 4.01 4.97 14.25
C LEU A 340 5.02 4.18 15.08
N ILE A 341 5.86 3.38 14.41
CA ILE A 341 6.92 2.60 15.05
C ILE A 341 8.24 2.86 14.34
N HIS A 342 9.29 3.20 15.08
CA HIS A 342 10.62 3.44 14.51
C HIS A 342 11.73 3.08 15.47
N SER A 343 12.86 2.56 14.97
CA SER A 343 14.04 2.30 15.79
C SER A 343 14.96 3.52 15.83
N LYS A 344 15.52 3.79 17.00
CA LYS A 344 16.54 4.84 17.18
C LYS A 344 17.89 4.50 16.52
N GLU A 345 18.14 3.21 16.27
CA GLU A 345 19.36 2.72 15.61
C GLU A 345 19.18 2.48 14.11
N ASP A 346 18.04 2.91 13.53
CA ASP A 346 17.79 2.85 12.09
C ASP A 346 18.80 3.72 11.34
N GLU A 347 19.67 3.08 10.56
CA GLU A 347 20.78 3.71 9.86
C GLU A 347 20.43 4.19 8.44
N VAL A 348 19.24 3.82 7.95
CA VAL A 348 18.76 4.18 6.61
C VAL A 348 17.76 5.33 6.68
N VAL A 349 16.76 5.19 7.55
CA VAL A 349 15.73 6.23 7.76
C VAL A 349 15.84 6.75 9.18
N PRO A 350 16.25 8.01 9.37
CA PRO A 350 16.33 8.58 10.72
C PRO A 350 14.96 8.56 11.42
N TYR A 351 14.90 8.10 12.66
CA TYR A 351 13.67 8.01 13.44
C TYR A 351 12.96 9.37 13.63
N GLY A 352 13.70 10.47 13.49
CA GLY A 352 13.14 11.82 13.45
C GLY A 352 12.06 12.02 12.39
N GLN A 353 12.06 11.22 11.33
CA GLN A 353 10.98 11.21 10.32
C GLN A 353 9.63 10.87 10.96
N SER A 354 9.55 9.78 11.71
CA SER A 354 8.33 9.38 12.41
C SER A 354 7.98 10.32 13.55
N GLN A 355 8.98 10.83 14.26
CA GLN A 355 8.76 11.80 15.34
C GLN A 355 8.17 13.12 14.81
N ASN A 356 8.72 13.67 13.73
CA ASN A 356 8.23 14.90 13.11
C ASN A 356 6.81 14.72 12.54
N LEU A 357 6.52 13.57 11.91
CA LEU A 357 5.18 13.27 11.42
C LEU A 357 4.19 13.16 12.58
N PHE A 358 4.54 12.45 13.65
CA PHE A 358 3.73 12.34 14.86
C PHE A 358 3.39 13.74 15.43
N GLU A 359 4.39 14.60 15.58
CA GLU A 359 4.19 15.97 16.09
C GLU A 359 3.28 16.78 15.15
N SER A 360 3.45 16.64 13.83
CA SER A 360 2.60 17.28 12.85
C SER A 360 1.13 16.83 12.98
N ILE A 361 0.88 15.52 13.08
CA ILE A 361 -0.48 14.96 13.24
C ILE A 361 -1.10 15.47 14.54
N LYS A 362 -0.38 15.38 15.67
CA LYS A 362 -0.88 15.86 16.96
C LYS A 362 -1.19 17.35 16.95
N SER A 363 -0.38 18.17 16.28
CA SER A 363 -0.60 19.61 16.16
C SER A 363 -1.88 19.96 15.40
N LYS A 364 -2.36 19.07 14.53
CA LYS A 364 -3.61 19.19 13.78
C LYS A 364 -4.81 18.57 14.53
N GLY A 365 -4.61 18.01 15.73
CA GLY A 365 -5.65 17.35 16.52
C GLY A 365 -5.93 15.91 16.11
N GLY A 366 -5.09 15.30 15.27
CA GLY A 366 -5.21 13.89 14.90
C GLY A 366 -4.87 12.95 16.05
N ASN A 367 -5.40 11.72 15.98
CA ASN A 367 -5.11 10.68 16.95
C ASN A 367 -3.90 9.87 16.45
N ALA A 368 -2.78 9.96 17.18
CA ALA A 368 -1.54 9.29 16.83
C ALA A 368 -0.84 8.76 18.08
N GLU A 369 -0.22 7.61 17.92
CA GLU A 369 0.69 6.99 18.88
C GLU A 369 2.07 6.83 18.24
N LEU A 370 3.15 6.91 19.04
CA LEU A 370 4.52 6.73 18.57
C LEU A 370 5.29 5.84 19.53
N VAL A 371 5.85 4.76 19.01
CA VAL A 371 6.80 3.92 19.73
C VAL A 371 8.18 4.02 19.08
N LEU A 372 9.17 4.44 19.86
CA LEU A 372 10.57 4.43 19.47
C LEU A 372 11.28 3.25 20.11
N LEU A 373 11.67 2.28 19.28
CA LEU A 373 12.46 1.13 19.71
C LEU A 373 13.89 1.58 20.02
N GLU A 374 14.46 1.07 21.09
CA GLU A 374 15.85 1.41 21.47
C GLU A 374 16.88 0.76 20.55
N LYS A 375 16.54 -0.36 19.89
CA LYS A 375 17.43 -1.13 19.02
C LYS A 375 16.70 -1.60 17.77
N GLY A 376 17.46 -1.93 16.75
CA GLY A 376 17.01 -2.45 15.48
C GLY A 376 17.51 -1.59 14.32
N LYS A 377 18.08 -2.23 13.32
CA LYS A 377 18.49 -1.58 12.08
C LYS A 377 17.33 -1.50 11.11
N HIS A 378 17.57 -0.86 9.94
CA HIS A 378 16.58 -0.80 8.88
C HIS A 378 16.50 -2.14 8.12
N SER A 379 15.99 -3.16 8.78
CA SER A 379 15.73 -4.47 8.16
C SER A 379 14.34 -4.99 8.52
N PRO A 380 13.62 -5.67 7.61
CA PRO A 380 12.32 -6.26 7.94
C PRO A 380 12.38 -7.18 9.17
N GLN A 381 13.48 -7.91 9.36
CA GLN A 381 13.68 -8.83 10.49
C GLN A 381 13.74 -8.10 11.83
N ASP A 382 14.33 -6.90 11.86
CA ASP A 382 14.40 -6.11 13.10
C ASP A 382 13.05 -5.49 13.47
N TYR A 383 12.13 -5.35 12.50
CA TYR A 383 10.79 -4.82 12.71
C TYR A 383 9.67 -5.86 12.74
N VAL A 384 9.99 -7.16 12.65
CA VAL A 384 8.97 -8.21 12.63
C VAL A 384 8.07 -8.19 13.87
N MET A 385 8.63 -7.96 15.05
CA MET A 385 7.85 -7.82 16.28
C MET A 385 6.94 -6.60 16.25
N SER A 386 7.35 -5.53 15.55
CA SER A 386 6.51 -4.36 15.35
C SER A 386 5.31 -4.67 14.44
N VAL A 387 5.45 -5.59 13.48
CA VAL A 387 4.32 -6.07 12.68
C VAL A 387 3.35 -6.88 13.55
N VAL A 388 3.87 -7.75 14.42
CA VAL A 388 3.03 -8.49 15.40
C VAL A 388 2.29 -7.53 16.32
N ASP A 389 2.98 -6.52 16.85
CA ASP A 389 2.35 -5.50 17.71
C ASP A 389 1.33 -4.66 16.94
N ALA A 390 1.61 -4.36 15.66
CA ALA A 390 0.68 -3.68 14.76
C ALA A 390 -0.63 -4.47 14.60
N LEU A 391 -0.53 -5.76 14.29
CA LEU A 391 -1.70 -6.63 14.13
C LEU A 391 -2.52 -6.70 15.42
N LYS A 392 -1.88 -6.84 16.58
CA LYS A 392 -2.56 -6.80 17.89
C LYS A 392 -3.21 -5.44 18.17
N TRP A 393 -2.56 -4.35 17.78
CA TRP A 393 -3.12 -3.02 17.95
C TRP A 393 -4.36 -2.82 17.07
N LEU A 394 -4.41 -3.41 15.88
CA LEU A 394 -5.57 -3.35 14.98
C LEU A 394 -6.78 -4.15 15.51
N GLU A 395 -6.57 -5.20 16.33
CA GLU A 395 -7.66 -6.00 16.92
C GLU A 395 -8.68 -5.16 17.73
N GLN A 396 -8.28 -3.98 18.24
CA GLN A 396 -9.21 -3.11 18.98
C GLN A 396 -10.26 -2.43 18.08
N TYR A 397 -10.08 -2.48 16.76
CA TYR A 397 -10.98 -1.90 15.77
C TYR A 397 -11.76 -2.99 14.99
N ASP A 398 -11.41 -4.29 15.13
CA ASP A 398 -12.00 -5.43 14.42
C ASP A 398 -13.32 -5.95 15.02
#